data_534f8da069f0f2c01f24ad55afcc7a78
#
_entry.id   534f8da069f0f2c01f24ad55afcc7a78
#
_cell.length_a   1.000
_cell.length_b   1.000
_cell.length_c   1.000
_cell.angle_alpha   90.00
_cell.angle_beta   90.00
_cell.angle_gamma   90.00
#
_symmetry.space_group_name_H-M   'P 1'
#
loop_
_entity.id
_entity.type
_entity.pdbx_description
1 polymer ?
#
loop_
_entity_poly.entity_id
_entity_poly.type
_entity_poly.pdbx_seq_one_letter_code
_entity_poly.pdbx_strand_id
1 'polypeptide(L)'
;MFMEIETPGLKRLAAAGALCALLFGGGVVLGSASAPQAVAQETPASETCGASSAAQLRTTLYFGLARSKGSVSELEWQMFLRDEVTSRFPEGLTVWEANGQWRRPDGEIEHEGSKVLLLVHPDSTTARSAVQAVIAQYRQKFDQESVLWETAHVCVAS
;
A
#
# COMPACT_ATOMS: atom_id res chain seq x y z
N MET A 1 -0.81 4.96 -38.07
CA MET A 1 -0.10 3.68 -38.31
C MET A 1 -0.32 2.87 -37.07
N PHE A 2 -1.44 2.10 -37.05
CA PHE A 2 -1.86 1.27 -35.94
C PHE A 2 -1.08 -0.04 -35.99
N MET A 3 -0.46 -0.42 -34.89
CA MET A 3 0.19 -1.72 -34.72
C MET A 3 -0.75 -2.63 -33.93
N GLU A 4 -1.37 -3.58 -34.63
CA GLU A 4 -2.15 -4.67 -34.04
C GLU A 4 -1.22 -5.65 -33.33
N ILE A 5 -1.54 -5.99 -32.10
CA ILE A 5 -0.86 -7.03 -31.35
C ILE A 5 -1.71 -8.30 -31.44
N GLU A 6 -1.24 -9.27 -32.23
CA GLU A 6 -1.84 -10.59 -32.34
C GLU A 6 -1.61 -11.42 -31.08
N THR A 7 -2.66 -12.03 -30.57
CA THR A 7 -2.64 -13.03 -29.50
C THR A 7 -2.46 -14.43 -30.08
N PRO A 8 -1.50 -15.26 -29.60
CA PRO A 8 -1.35 -16.63 -30.07
C PRO A 8 -2.38 -17.55 -29.41
N GLY A 9 -3.07 -18.29 -30.29
CA GLY A 9 -4.15 -19.20 -30.00
C GLY A 9 -3.77 -20.40 -29.12
N LEU A 10 -4.72 -20.72 -28.25
CA LEU A 10 -4.73 -21.89 -27.37
C LEU A 10 -5.11 -23.15 -28.16
N LYS A 11 -4.16 -24.03 -28.44
CA LYS A 11 -4.41 -25.34 -29.06
C LYS A 11 -4.96 -26.31 -28.02
N ARG A 12 -6.21 -26.72 -28.20
CA ARG A 12 -6.83 -27.84 -27.46
C ARG A 12 -6.23 -29.15 -27.98
N LEU A 13 -5.56 -29.94 -27.12
CA LEU A 13 -5.26 -31.34 -27.37
C LEU A 13 -6.38 -32.18 -26.75
N ALA A 14 -7.09 -32.88 -27.64
CA ALA A 14 -7.94 -34.00 -27.27
C ALA A 14 -7.06 -35.27 -27.28
N ALA A 15 -7.06 -36.02 -26.19
CA ALA A 15 -6.49 -37.36 -26.15
C ALA A 15 -7.58 -38.34 -25.73
N ALA A 16 -7.85 -39.24 -26.65
CA ALA A 16 -8.81 -40.31 -26.57
C ALA A 16 -8.28 -41.48 -25.70
N GLY A 17 -9.24 -42.24 -25.20
CA GLY A 17 -9.19 -43.25 -24.22
C GLY A 17 -8.25 -44.46 -24.44
N ALA A 18 -8.03 -45.15 -23.37
CA ALA A 18 -7.82 -46.61 -23.34
C ALA A 18 -8.41 -47.19 -22.06
N LEU A 19 -9.42 -47.98 -22.26
CA LEU A 19 -10.09 -48.82 -21.29
C LEU A 19 -9.16 -50.01 -20.98
N CYS A 20 -8.70 -50.16 -19.76
CA CYS A 20 -8.05 -51.43 -19.30
C CYS A 20 -8.71 -51.84 -18.01
N ALA A 21 -9.62 -52.82 -18.12
CA ALA A 21 -10.20 -53.51 -17.01
C ALA A 21 -9.22 -54.60 -16.56
N LEU A 22 -8.76 -54.56 -15.30
CA LEU A 22 -8.20 -55.71 -14.59
C LEU A 22 -8.81 -55.76 -13.19
N LEU A 23 -9.59 -56.82 -13.01
CA LEU A 23 -10.14 -57.30 -11.75
C LEU A 23 -9.00 -57.83 -10.88
N PHE A 24 -8.78 -57.30 -9.69
CA PHE A 24 -8.17 -58.05 -8.59
C PHE A 24 -8.56 -57.46 -7.23
N GLY A 25 -9.26 -58.26 -6.46
CA GLY A 25 -9.11 -58.56 -5.06
C GLY A 25 -9.11 -57.44 -4.00
N GLY A 26 -10.20 -57.35 -3.32
CA GLY A 26 -10.45 -57.12 -1.90
C GLY A 26 -9.36 -56.47 -1.03
N GLY A 27 -9.62 -55.24 -0.64
CA GLY A 27 -8.98 -54.61 0.51
C GLY A 27 -9.71 -53.31 0.80
N VAL A 28 -10.70 -53.32 1.70
CA VAL A 28 -11.36 -52.11 2.18
C VAL A 28 -10.38 -51.40 3.09
N VAL A 29 -9.62 -50.46 2.54
CA VAL A 29 -8.90 -49.49 3.35
C VAL A 29 -9.88 -48.34 3.63
N LEU A 30 -10.37 -48.27 4.86
CA LEU A 30 -11.09 -47.13 5.39
C LEU A 30 -10.08 -45.96 5.48
N GLY A 31 -9.87 -45.28 4.37
CA GLY A 31 -9.14 -44.04 4.35
C GLY A 31 -9.97 -42.94 5.04
N SER A 32 -9.56 -42.55 6.23
CA SER A 32 -10.09 -41.36 6.89
C SER A 32 -9.79 -40.16 6.00
N ALA A 33 -10.78 -39.71 5.27
CA ALA A 33 -10.70 -38.44 4.54
C ALA A 33 -10.66 -37.33 5.59
N SER A 34 -9.46 -36.82 5.88
CA SER A 34 -9.32 -35.55 6.59
C SER A 34 -9.89 -34.44 5.71
N ALA A 35 -11.03 -33.92 6.11
CA ALA A 35 -11.59 -32.74 5.47
C ALA A 35 -10.57 -31.60 5.55
N PRO A 36 -10.38 -30.81 4.49
CA PRO A 36 -9.53 -29.62 4.56
C PRO A 36 -10.10 -28.70 5.63
N GLN A 37 -9.30 -28.45 6.68
CA GLN A 37 -9.64 -27.44 7.67
C GLN A 37 -9.65 -26.10 6.94
N ALA A 38 -10.83 -25.49 6.81
CA ALA A 38 -10.96 -24.12 6.39
C ALA A 38 -10.19 -23.27 7.41
N VAL A 39 -9.06 -22.70 6.99
CA VAL A 39 -8.38 -21.67 7.74
C VAL A 39 -9.38 -20.51 7.85
N ALA A 40 -9.93 -20.32 9.05
CA ALA A 40 -10.75 -19.17 9.34
C ALA A 40 -9.88 -17.94 9.04
N GLN A 41 -10.24 -17.20 8.01
CA GLN A 41 -9.69 -15.87 7.79
C GLN A 41 -10.17 -15.04 8.98
N GLU A 42 -9.25 -14.74 9.88
CA GLU A 42 -9.47 -13.74 10.92
C GLU A 42 -9.73 -12.42 10.21
N THR A 43 -10.98 -12.03 10.14
CA THR A 43 -11.36 -10.66 9.78
C THR A 43 -10.67 -9.77 10.81
N PRO A 44 -9.84 -8.79 10.40
CA PRO A 44 -9.22 -7.90 11.37
C PRO A 44 -10.36 -7.31 12.21
N ALA A 45 -10.29 -7.52 13.51
CA ALA A 45 -11.25 -6.99 14.45
C ALA A 45 -11.30 -5.48 14.24
N SER A 46 -12.47 -4.97 13.82
CA SER A 46 -12.75 -3.55 13.87
C SER A 46 -12.69 -3.20 15.36
N GLU A 47 -11.56 -2.64 15.81
CA GLU A 47 -11.42 -2.17 17.17
C GLU A 47 -12.51 -1.12 17.40
N THR A 48 -13.51 -1.49 18.18
CA THR A 48 -14.57 -0.55 18.56
C THR A 48 -13.94 0.42 19.55
N CYS A 49 -13.81 1.68 19.15
CA CYS A 49 -13.26 2.71 20.02
C CYS A 49 -14.11 2.86 21.30
N GLY A 50 -13.46 3.11 22.43
CA GLY A 50 -14.12 3.36 23.69
C GLY A 50 -15.02 4.59 23.64
N ALA A 51 -15.94 4.72 24.60
CA ALA A 51 -17.00 5.73 24.61
C ALA A 51 -16.50 7.20 24.52
N SER A 52 -15.24 7.46 24.91
CA SER A 52 -14.62 8.79 24.88
C SER A 52 -13.67 9.02 23.70
N SER A 53 -13.66 8.12 22.71
CA SER A 53 -12.76 8.23 21.57
C SER A 53 -13.50 8.04 20.25
N ALA A 54 -13.01 8.71 19.20
CA ALA A 54 -13.52 8.60 17.83
C ALA A 54 -12.61 7.72 16.97
N ALA A 55 -13.20 6.89 16.13
CA ALA A 55 -12.45 6.12 15.13
C ALA A 55 -12.00 7.05 14.00
N GLN A 56 -10.71 7.05 13.72
CA GLN A 56 -10.10 7.85 12.64
C GLN A 56 -9.02 7.05 11.91
N LEU A 57 -8.50 7.60 10.82
CA LEU A 57 -7.30 7.13 10.16
C LEU A 57 -6.11 7.97 10.59
N ARG A 58 -5.03 7.28 10.94
CA ARG A 58 -3.70 7.86 10.99
C ARG A 58 -3.01 7.55 9.66
N THR A 59 -2.60 8.58 8.94
CA THR A 59 -1.80 8.46 7.73
C THR A 59 -0.41 9.04 7.99
N THR A 60 0.63 8.26 7.70
CA THR A 60 2.02 8.70 7.78
C THR A 60 2.60 8.73 6.37
N LEU A 61 3.22 9.85 5.98
CA LEU A 61 3.86 10.03 4.69
C LEU A 61 5.34 10.29 4.90
N TYR A 62 6.17 9.68 4.05
CA TYR A 62 7.63 9.79 4.11
C TYR A 62 8.11 10.47 2.83
N PHE A 63 8.60 11.69 2.98
CA PHE A 63 9.02 12.55 1.88
C PHE A 63 10.53 12.57 1.80
N GLY A 64 11.12 11.92 0.78
CA GLY A 64 12.54 12.03 0.48
C GLY A 64 12.90 13.46 0.07
N LEU A 65 14.05 13.94 0.48
CA LEU A 65 14.51 15.29 0.19
C LEU A 65 15.49 15.35 -0.99
N ALA A 66 16.07 14.21 -1.38
CA ALA A 66 17.00 14.17 -2.51
C ALA A 66 16.26 14.41 -3.83
N ARG A 67 16.88 15.14 -4.75
CA ARG A 67 16.40 15.37 -6.13
C ARG A 67 17.57 15.44 -7.08
N SER A 68 17.32 15.36 -8.39
CA SER A 68 18.34 15.36 -9.44
C SER A 68 19.35 16.52 -9.33
N LYS A 69 18.94 17.65 -8.76
CA LYS A 69 19.78 18.83 -8.53
C LYS A 69 19.69 19.30 -7.08
N GLY A 70 20.39 18.60 -6.19
CA GLY A 70 20.47 18.98 -4.79
C GLY A 70 19.36 18.38 -3.93
N SER A 71 18.84 19.14 -2.99
CA SER A 71 17.86 18.70 -2.01
C SER A 71 16.72 19.71 -1.88
N VAL A 72 15.56 19.25 -1.45
CA VAL A 72 14.45 20.13 -1.06
C VAL A 72 14.90 20.91 0.17
N SER A 73 14.92 22.23 0.05
CA SER A 73 15.32 23.11 1.15
C SER A 73 14.22 23.25 2.20
N GLU A 74 14.60 23.67 3.41
CA GLU A 74 13.64 23.91 4.48
C GLU A 74 12.57 24.96 4.08
N LEU A 75 12.97 26.00 3.37
CA LEU A 75 12.02 27.02 2.89
C LEU A 75 11.00 26.44 1.91
N GLU A 76 11.44 25.63 0.94
CA GLU A 76 10.56 24.97 -0.02
C GLU A 76 9.61 24.00 0.71
N TRP A 77 10.10 23.28 1.70
CA TRP A 77 9.30 22.39 2.52
C TRP A 77 8.22 23.15 3.31
N GLN A 78 8.58 24.25 3.97
CA GLN A 78 7.62 25.07 4.72
C GLN A 78 6.54 25.69 3.82
N MET A 79 6.91 26.12 2.62
CA MET A 79 5.95 26.58 1.63
C MET A 79 5.00 25.46 1.20
N PHE A 80 5.54 24.26 0.96
CA PHE A 80 4.73 23.10 0.62
C PHE A 80 3.75 22.73 1.75
N LEU A 81 4.21 22.70 2.99
CA LEU A 81 3.35 22.44 4.15
C LEU A 81 2.20 23.44 4.22
N ARG A 82 2.49 24.73 4.12
CA ARG A 82 1.50 25.79 4.19
C ARG A 82 0.47 25.69 3.05
N ASP A 83 0.94 25.57 1.82
CA ASP A 83 0.11 25.75 0.64
C ASP A 83 -0.66 24.47 0.27
N GLU A 84 -0.04 23.31 0.45
CA GLU A 84 -0.58 22.04 -0.01
C GLU A 84 -1.13 21.16 1.12
N VAL A 85 -0.49 21.16 2.27
CA VAL A 85 -0.89 20.26 3.36
C VAL A 85 -1.88 20.94 4.30
N THR A 86 -1.51 22.08 4.89
CA THR A 86 -2.35 22.80 5.87
C THR A 86 -3.69 23.23 5.26
N SER A 87 -3.70 23.60 3.99
CA SER A 87 -4.94 23.97 3.28
C SER A 87 -5.95 22.80 3.18
N ARG A 88 -5.47 21.56 3.19
CA ARG A 88 -6.31 20.34 3.11
C ARG A 88 -6.56 19.69 4.45
N PHE A 89 -5.66 19.88 5.40
CA PHE A 89 -5.72 19.32 6.75
C PHE A 89 -5.55 20.40 7.82
N PRO A 90 -6.50 21.36 7.89
CA PRO A 90 -6.40 22.48 8.85
C PRO A 90 -6.54 22.06 10.31
N GLU A 91 -7.10 20.88 10.57
CA GLU A 91 -7.30 20.34 11.92
C GLU A 91 -5.98 20.01 12.64
N GLY A 92 -4.91 19.77 11.89
CA GLY A 92 -3.60 19.55 12.46
C GLY A 92 -2.75 18.53 11.71
N LEU A 93 -1.47 18.68 11.94
CA LEU A 93 -0.44 17.77 11.40
C LEU A 93 0.76 17.74 12.35
N THR A 94 1.55 16.69 12.24
CA THR A 94 2.84 16.59 12.94
C THR A 94 3.92 16.27 11.93
N VAL A 95 5.06 16.97 12.00
CA VAL A 95 6.22 16.75 11.12
C VAL A 95 7.46 16.57 11.97
N TRP A 96 8.33 15.65 11.53
CA TRP A 96 9.69 15.53 12.05
C TRP A 96 10.68 15.20 10.94
N GLU A 97 11.94 15.45 11.21
CA GLU A 97 13.05 15.09 10.33
C GLU A 97 13.45 13.63 10.58
N ALA A 98 13.80 12.95 9.50
CA ALA A 98 14.28 11.58 9.55
C ALA A 98 15.41 11.38 8.53
N ASN A 99 16.13 10.27 8.69
CA ASN A 99 17.10 9.79 7.72
C ASN A 99 16.57 8.49 7.15
N GLY A 100 16.37 8.47 5.85
CA GLY A 100 15.93 7.30 5.10
C GLY A 100 17.09 6.59 4.42
N GLN A 101 16.90 5.31 4.17
CA GLN A 101 17.75 4.56 3.25
C GLN A 101 16.89 3.57 2.48
N TRP A 102 17.21 3.38 1.23
CA TRP A 102 16.51 2.44 0.37
C TRP A 102 17.46 1.81 -0.65
N ARG A 103 17.08 0.63 -1.14
CA ARG A 103 17.87 -0.08 -2.15
C ARG A 103 17.44 0.35 -3.53
N ARG A 104 18.38 0.85 -4.31
CA ARG A 104 18.18 1.18 -5.72
C ARG A 104 18.07 -0.08 -6.60
N PRO A 105 17.54 0.03 -7.82
CA PRO A 105 17.47 -1.10 -8.75
C PRO A 105 18.83 -1.72 -9.08
N ASP A 106 19.92 -0.95 -9.03
CA ASP A 106 21.30 -1.42 -9.22
C ASP A 106 21.86 -2.17 -8.00
N GLY A 107 21.11 -2.23 -6.90
CA GLY A 107 21.48 -2.93 -5.66
C GLY A 107 22.20 -2.06 -4.63
N GLU A 108 22.59 -0.84 -4.97
CA GLU A 108 23.22 0.08 -4.04
C GLU A 108 22.22 0.64 -3.02
N ILE A 109 22.70 0.95 -1.82
CA ILE A 109 21.93 1.60 -0.76
C ILE A 109 22.11 3.10 -0.89
N GLU A 110 21.03 3.80 -1.11
CA GLU A 110 20.97 5.25 -1.09
C GLU A 110 20.53 5.75 0.29
N HIS A 111 21.19 6.78 0.78
CA HIS A 111 20.87 7.45 2.04
C HIS A 111 20.42 8.87 1.74
N GLU A 112 19.28 9.26 2.29
CA GLU A 112 18.75 10.60 2.11
C GLU A 112 18.10 11.16 3.37
N GLY A 113 18.12 12.48 3.52
CA GLY A 113 17.27 13.16 4.50
C GLY A 113 15.79 13.03 4.10
N SER A 114 14.93 12.94 5.09
CA SER A 114 13.50 12.77 4.88
C SER A 114 12.69 13.66 5.83
N LYS A 115 11.51 14.07 5.40
CA LYS A 115 10.47 14.63 6.28
C LYS A 115 9.37 13.60 6.45
N VAL A 116 8.95 13.38 7.68
CA VAL A 116 7.83 12.49 7.98
C VAL A 116 6.66 13.35 8.43
N LEU A 117 5.52 13.20 7.76
CA LEU A 117 4.28 13.90 8.04
C LEU A 117 3.25 12.90 8.57
N LEU A 118 2.73 13.16 9.74
CA LEU A 118 1.63 12.42 10.35
C LEU A 118 0.36 13.26 10.31
N LEU A 119 -0.70 12.66 9.80
CA LEU A 119 -2.04 13.20 9.76
C LEU A 119 -3.00 12.26 10.51
N VAL A 120 -3.93 12.83 11.27
CA VAL A 120 -5.08 12.10 11.79
C VAL A 120 -6.32 12.73 11.20
N HIS A 121 -7.16 11.93 10.54
CA HIS A 121 -8.27 12.44 9.77
C HIS A 121 -9.44 11.43 9.71
N PRO A 122 -10.66 11.88 9.38
CA PRO A 122 -11.79 10.97 9.18
C PRO A 122 -11.51 9.94 8.09
N ASP A 123 -12.03 8.72 8.26
CA ASP A 123 -12.04 7.71 7.21
C ASP A 123 -13.12 8.05 6.16
N SER A 124 -12.80 8.96 5.26
CA SER A 124 -13.68 9.44 4.21
C SER A 124 -13.00 9.48 2.85
N THR A 125 -13.78 9.36 1.78
CA THR A 125 -13.27 9.50 0.41
C THR A 125 -12.61 10.87 0.20
N THR A 126 -13.17 11.93 0.76
CA THR A 126 -12.61 13.29 0.66
C THR A 126 -11.23 13.37 1.28
N ALA A 127 -11.06 12.86 2.52
CA ALA A 127 -9.77 12.89 3.19
C ALA A 127 -8.73 12.01 2.47
N ARG A 128 -9.12 10.82 2.00
CA ARG A 128 -8.25 9.95 1.20
C ARG A 128 -7.79 10.63 -0.10
N SER A 129 -8.70 11.30 -0.80
CA SER A 129 -8.36 12.07 -2.00
C SER A 129 -7.44 13.26 -1.69
N ALA A 130 -7.62 13.92 -0.55
CA ALA A 130 -6.74 14.99 -0.11
C ALA A 130 -5.31 14.48 0.17
N VAL A 131 -5.15 13.32 0.81
CA VAL A 131 -3.84 12.65 0.98
C VAL A 131 -3.17 12.39 -0.37
N GLN A 132 -3.91 11.81 -1.31
CA GLN A 132 -3.38 11.55 -2.66
C GLN A 132 -2.98 12.81 -3.40
N ALA A 133 -3.75 13.90 -3.24
CA ALA A 133 -3.41 15.21 -3.81
C ALA A 133 -2.11 15.75 -3.23
N VAL A 134 -1.89 15.65 -1.92
CA VAL A 134 -0.61 16.03 -1.26
C VAL A 134 0.55 15.26 -1.87
N ILE A 135 0.42 13.94 -2.01
CA ILE A 135 1.44 13.07 -2.62
C ILE A 135 1.75 13.51 -4.06
N ALA A 136 0.71 13.71 -4.86
CA ALA A 136 0.85 14.11 -6.26
C ALA A 136 1.55 15.48 -6.41
N GLN A 137 1.18 16.46 -5.57
CA GLN A 137 1.79 17.79 -5.56
C GLN A 137 3.26 17.75 -5.16
N TYR A 138 3.62 16.94 -4.15
CA TYR A 138 5.01 16.79 -3.75
C TYR A 138 5.85 16.21 -4.89
N ARG A 139 5.39 15.11 -5.48
CA ARG A 139 6.08 14.45 -6.59
C ARG A 139 6.30 15.40 -7.78
N GLN A 140 5.26 16.14 -8.15
CA GLN A 140 5.34 17.08 -9.27
C GLN A 140 6.26 18.26 -8.96
N LYS A 141 6.16 18.84 -7.77
CA LYS A 141 6.88 20.06 -7.38
C LYS A 141 8.37 19.82 -7.19
N PHE A 142 8.74 18.64 -6.70
CA PHE A 142 10.11 18.34 -6.29
C PHE A 142 10.77 17.21 -7.10
N ASP A 143 10.15 16.82 -8.23
CA ASP A 143 10.69 15.81 -9.15
C ASP A 143 10.97 14.48 -8.43
N GLN A 144 9.99 14.02 -7.62
CA GLN A 144 10.11 12.80 -6.85
C GLN A 144 9.42 11.62 -7.55
N GLU A 145 10.08 10.46 -7.57
CA GLU A 145 9.50 9.25 -8.17
C GLU A 145 8.31 8.72 -7.35
N SER A 146 8.43 8.75 -6.03
CA SER A 146 7.41 8.22 -5.13
C SER A 146 7.40 8.93 -3.79
N VAL A 147 6.32 8.73 -3.03
CA VAL A 147 6.21 9.04 -1.61
C VAL A 147 5.69 7.77 -0.94
N LEU A 148 6.46 7.20 -0.03
CA LEU A 148 5.99 6.10 0.79
C LEU A 148 4.93 6.63 1.76
N TRP A 149 3.86 5.90 1.94
CA TRP A 149 2.83 6.23 2.90
C TRP A 149 2.13 4.98 3.42
N GLU A 150 1.63 5.08 4.64
CA GLU A 150 0.88 4.02 5.32
C GLU A 150 -0.35 4.60 6.01
N THR A 151 -1.35 3.77 6.25
CA THR A 151 -2.52 4.13 7.05
C THR A 151 -2.83 3.06 8.08
N ALA A 152 -3.35 3.51 9.23
CA ALA A 152 -3.87 2.64 10.27
C ALA A 152 -5.16 3.22 10.85
N HIS A 153 -6.10 2.35 11.22
CA HIS A 153 -7.24 2.77 12.04
C HIS A 153 -6.75 3.03 13.45
N VAL A 154 -7.17 4.14 14.02
CA VAL A 154 -6.81 4.56 15.39
C VAL A 154 -8.02 5.08 16.14
N CYS A 155 -8.01 4.93 17.45
CA CYS A 155 -8.97 5.57 18.33
C CYS A 155 -8.33 6.84 18.89
N VAL A 156 -8.98 7.99 18.67
CA VAL A 156 -8.49 9.31 19.07
C VAL A 156 -9.38 9.87 20.17
N ALA A 157 -8.77 10.27 21.27
CA ALA A 157 -9.41 10.99 22.37
C ALA A 157 -8.72 12.36 22.56
N SER A 158 -9.49 13.38 22.90
CA SER A 158 -9.01 14.74 23.17
C SER A 158 -9.79 15.36 24.34
#